data_2b1f957ac98869b119adebd898d3723b
#
_entry.id   2b1f957ac98869b119adebd898d3723b
#
_cell.length_a   1.000
_cell.length_b   1.000
_cell.length_c   1.000
_cell.angle_alpha   90.00
_cell.angle_beta   90.00
_cell.angle_gamma   90.00
#
_symmetry.space_group_name_H-M   'P 1'
#
loop_
_entity.id
_entity.type
_entity.pdbx_description
1 polymer ?
#
loop_
_entity_poly.entity_id
_entity_poly.type
_entity_poly.pdbx_seq_one_letter_code
_entity_poly.pdbx_strand_id
1 'polypeptide(L)'
;AFQYPIEIPGVSNINFLKTALAEIRAYKGLAPLDAKEFLQLSREKQKLVEFDAKLVNRSLNEGFSGGEKKRNEIFQLAMLEPSLAILDVTDSGLVIDALRIVSKGVNKLRSSNNAFIIITHYQRLLEYIVPDFVHVLYDGRIVKSGTKELALELEEKGYDWLKEESREKATTI
;
A
#
# COMPACT_ATOMS: atom_id res chain seq x y z
N ALA A 1 1.39 1.78 -4.09
CA ALA A 1 -0.05 1.98 -4.32
C ALA A 1 -0.35 3.48 -4.35
N PHE A 2 -1.13 3.89 -5.30
CA PHE A 2 -1.47 5.31 -5.51
C PHE A 2 -2.78 5.66 -4.81
N GLN A 3 -2.92 6.93 -4.45
CA GLN A 3 -4.19 7.47 -3.96
C GLN A 3 -5.32 7.19 -4.97
N TYR A 4 -5.05 7.47 -6.24
CA TYR A 4 -5.95 7.20 -7.36
C TYR A 4 -5.24 6.26 -8.36
N PRO A 5 -5.53 4.94 -8.33
CA PRO A 5 -4.94 4.01 -9.26
C PRO A 5 -5.26 4.34 -10.71
N ILE A 6 -4.22 4.42 -11.54
CA ILE A 6 -4.34 4.77 -12.95
C ILE A 6 -5.01 3.63 -13.72
N GLU A 7 -5.89 3.98 -14.67
CA GLU A 7 -6.49 3.06 -15.62
C GLU A 7 -5.63 2.99 -16.88
N ILE A 8 -5.37 1.77 -17.37
CA ILE A 8 -4.65 1.56 -18.64
C ILE A 8 -5.53 0.71 -19.56
N PRO A 9 -6.36 1.35 -20.39
CA PRO A 9 -7.21 0.65 -21.34
C PRO A 9 -6.40 -0.21 -22.31
N GLY A 10 -6.91 -1.40 -22.63
CA GLY A 10 -6.27 -2.33 -23.57
C GLY A 10 -5.08 -3.13 -23.03
N VAL A 11 -4.58 -2.82 -21.82
CA VAL A 11 -3.53 -3.60 -21.16
C VAL A 11 -4.13 -4.39 -20.01
N SER A 12 -4.24 -5.72 -20.15
CA SER A 12 -4.77 -6.56 -19.08
C SER A 12 -3.86 -6.60 -17.85
N ASN A 13 -4.45 -6.77 -16.65
CA ASN A 13 -3.70 -6.93 -15.40
C ASN A 13 -2.61 -8.00 -15.51
N ILE A 14 -2.94 -9.15 -16.12
CA ILE A 14 -2.00 -10.26 -16.22
C ILE A 14 -0.81 -9.92 -17.13
N ASN A 15 -1.03 -9.20 -18.24
CA ASN A 15 0.03 -8.79 -19.15
C ASN A 15 0.92 -7.72 -18.51
N PHE A 16 0.31 -6.73 -17.84
CA PHE A 16 1.03 -5.73 -17.07
C PHE A 16 1.97 -6.38 -16.04
N LEU A 17 1.44 -7.29 -15.22
CA LEU A 17 2.21 -7.97 -14.18
C LEU A 17 3.28 -8.89 -14.75
N LYS A 18 3.00 -9.58 -15.85
CA LYS A 18 3.99 -10.43 -16.54
C LYS A 18 5.19 -9.62 -16.99
N THR A 19 4.95 -8.48 -17.64
CA THR A 19 6.02 -7.59 -18.11
C THR A 19 6.79 -7.00 -16.95
N ALA A 20 6.10 -6.41 -15.95
CA ALA A 20 6.74 -5.81 -14.80
C ALA A 20 7.60 -6.82 -14.01
N LEU A 21 7.10 -8.03 -13.80
CA LEU A 21 7.83 -9.08 -13.09
C LEU A 21 9.05 -9.57 -13.91
N ALA A 22 8.93 -9.67 -15.23
CA ALA A 22 10.05 -10.04 -16.09
C ALA A 22 11.19 -9.03 -16.00
N GLU A 23 10.90 -7.73 -16.04
CA GLU A 23 11.88 -6.65 -15.91
C GLU A 23 12.55 -6.65 -14.52
N ILE A 24 11.76 -6.82 -13.45
CA ILE A 24 12.30 -6.91 -12.07
C ILE A 24 13.23 -8.12 -11.93
N ARG A 25 12.87 -9.26 -12.50
CA ARG A 25 13.71 -10.46 -12.45
C ARG A 25 15.00 -10.28 -13.25
N ALA A 26 14.91 -9.69 -14.45
CA ALA A 26 16.06 -9.37 -15.27
C ALA A 26 17.04 -8.43 -14.54
N TYR A 27 16.52 -7.38 -13.90
CA TYR A 27 17.33 -6.46 -13.08
C TYR A 27 18.04 -7.18 -11.92
N LYS A 28 17.38 -8.18 -11.31
CA LYS A 28 17.96 -9.00 -10.23
C LYS A 28 18.87 -10.14 -10.73
N GLY A 29 19.10 -10.27 -12.03
CA GLY A 29 19.87 -11.37 -12.62
C GLY A 29 19.20 -12.74 -12.51
N LEU A 30 17.88 -12.77 -12.32
CA LEU A 30 17.10 -14.02 -12.22
C LEU A 30 16.57 -14.43 -13.59
N ALA A 31 16.50 -15.73 -13.83
CA ALA A 31 15.89 -16.27 -15.05
C ALA A 31 14.40 -15.85 -15.15
N PRO A 32 13.89 -15.59 -16.38
CA PRO A 32 12.47 -15.32 -16.57
C PRO A 32 11.64 -16.54 -16.16
N LEU A 33 10.43 -16.28 -15.65
CA LEU A 33 9.46 -17.36 -15.41
C LEU A 33 8.90 -17.86 -16.73
N ASP A 34 8.73 -19.17 -16.86
CA ASP A 34 7.95 -19.71 -17.95
C ASP A 34 6.44 -19.42 -17.77
N ALA A 35 5.64 -19.72 -18.79
CA ALA A 35 4.21 -19.43 -18.76
C ALA A 35 3.47 -20.20 -17.65
N LYS A 36 3.90 -21.43 -17.35
CA LYS A 36 3.28 -22.28 -16.34
C LYS A 36 3.61 -21.77 -14.94
N GLU A 37 4.89 -21.47 -14.68
CA GLU A 37 5.37 -20.89 -13.43
C GLU A 37 4.68 -19.57 -13.12
N PHE A 38 4.58 -18.67 -14.11
CA PHE A 38 3.91 -17.39 -13.95
C PHE A 38 2.41 -17.56 -13.63
N LEU A 39 1.70 -18.45 -14.33
CA LEU A 39 0.29 -18.70 -14.05
C LEU A 39 0.07 -19.35 -12.67
N GLN A 40 0.96 -20.24 -12.25
CA GLN A 40 0.91 -20.84 -10.93
C GLN A 40 1.10 -19.77 -9.85
N LEU A 41 2.16 -18.94 -9.96
CA LEU A 41 2.41 -17.82 -9.06
C LEU A 41 1.20 -16.88 -8.99
N SER A 42 0.64 -16.51 -10.15
CA SER A 42 -0.54 -15.63 -10.20
C SER A 42 -1.72 -16.22 -9.43
N ARG A 43 -2.02 -17.51 -9.58
CA ARG A 43 -3.12 -18.19 -8.87
C ARG A 43 -2.88 -18.24 -7.37
N GLU A 44 -1.65 -18.50 -6.95
CA GLU A 44 -1.27 -18.51 -5.52
C GLU A 44 -1.45 -17.12 -4.90
N LYS A 45 -0.96 -16.07 -5.58
CA LYS A 45 -1.09 -14.69 -5.09
C LYS A 45 -2.54 -14.20 -5.10
N GLN A 46 -3.35 -14.56 -6.11
CA GLN A 46 -4.79 -14.28 -6.12
C GLN A 46 -5.49 -14.86 -4.88
N LYS A 47 -5.21 -16.13 -4.55
CA LYS A 47 -5.77 -16.78 -3.35
C LYS A 47 -5.29 -16.10 -2.06
N LEU A 48 -4.00 -15.74 -1.99
CA LEU A 48 -3.40 -15.10 -0.83
C LEU A 48 -4.10 -13.79 -0.47
N VAL A 49 -4.38 -12.95 -1.47
CA VAL A 49 -4.98 -11.62 -1.25
C VAL A 49 -6.46 -11.55 -1.59
N GLU A 50 -7.09 -12.69 -1.87
CA GLU A 50 -8.53 -12.80 -2.19
C GLU A 50 -8.93 -11.92 -3.39
N PHE A 51 -8.08 -11.90 -4.43
CA PHE A 51 -8.33 -11.15 -5.65
C PHE A 51 -9.26 -11.95 -6.58
N ASP A 52 -10.29 -11.29 -7.14
CA ASP A 52 -11.23 -11.94 -8.05
C ASP A 52 -10.55 -12.30 -9.37
N ALA A 53 -10.55 -13.61 -9.70
CA ALA A 53 -9.96 -14.13 -10.92
C ALA A 53 -10.56 -13.53 -12.20
N LYS A 54 -11.81 -13.04 -12.16
CA LYS A 54 -12.47 -12.38 -13.30
C LYS A 54 -11.79 -11.07 -13.71
N LEU A 55 -11.12 -10.41 -12.75
CA LEU A 55 -10.44 -9.13 -12.99
C LEU A 55 -9.05 -9.29 -13.60
N VAL A 56 -8.45 -10.48 -13.56
CA VAL A 56 -7.07 -10.75 -14.01
C VAL A 56 -6.88 -10.45 -15.50
N ASN A 57 -7.86 -10.79 -16.32
CA ASN A 57 -7.80 -10.60 -17.78
C ASN A 57 -8.44 -9.28 -18.25
N ARG A 58 -9.02 -8.49 -17.33
CA ARG A 58 -9.55 -7.17 -17.67
C ARG A 58 -8.43 -6.14 -17.78
N SER A 59 -8.67 -5.08 -18.53
CA SER A 59 -7.76 -3.94 -18.59
C SER A 59 -7.47 -3.39 -17.20
N LEU A 60 -6.23 -2.96 -16.97
CA LEU A 60 -5.74 -2.52 -15.67
C LEU A 60 -6.60 -1.40 -15.13
N ASN A 61 -7.30 -1.66 -14.03
CA ASN A 61 -8.18 -0.75 -13.30
C ASN A 61 -9.36 -0.17 -14.10
N GLU A 62 -9.50 -0.45 -15.40
CA GLU A 62 -10.55 0.11 -16.25
C GLU A 62 -11.94 -0.38 -15.81
N GLY A 63 -12.79 0.58 -15.41
CA GLY A 63 -14.13 0.30 -14.93
C GLY A 63 -14.19 -0.54 -13.65
N PHE A 64 -13.11 -0.58 -12.86
CA PHE A 64 -13.11 -1.19 -11.54
C PHE A 64 -13.75 -0.25 -10.53
N SER A 65 -14.52 -0.82 -9.60
CA SER A 65 -14.94 -0.09 -8.40
C SER A 65 -13.73 0.30 -7.54
N GLY A 66 -13.90 1.27 -6.64
CA GLY A 66 -12.81 1.67 -5.73
C GLY A 66 -12.23 0.51 -4.93
N GLY A 67 -13.09 -0.40 -4.43
CA GLY A 67 -12.65 -1.60 -3.72
C GLY A 67 -11.89 -2.59 -4.60
N GLU A 68 -12.31 -2.78 -5.86
CA GLU A 68 -11.61 -3.62 -6.82
C GLU A 68 -10.25 -3.03 -7.20
N LYS A 69 -10.15 -1.70 -7.39
CA LYS A 69 -8.88 -1.00 -7.63
C LYS A 69 -7.90 -1.24 -6.46
N LYS A 70 -8.36 -1.10 -5.21
CA LYS A 70 -7.50 -1.35 -4.04
C LYS A 70 -7.08 -2.81 -3.91
N ARG A 71 -7.97 -3.76 -4.16
CA ARG A 71 -7.58 -5.19 -4.21
C ARG A 71 -6.57 -5.45 -5.32
N ASN A 72 -6.72 -4.80 -6.48
CA ASN A 72 -5.76 -4.93 -7.56
C ASN A 72 -4.38 -4.42 -7.19
N GLU A 73 -4.27 -3.29 -6.48
CA GLU A 73 -2.99 -2.79 -5.96
C GLU A 73 -2.34 -3.77 -4.98
N ILE A 74 -3.11 -4.36 -4.08
CA ILE A 74 -2.61 -5.40 -3.16
C ILE A 74 -2.19 -6.66 -3.93
N PHE A 75 -2.92 -7.04 -4.97
CA PHE A 75 -2.53 -8.15 -5.84
C PHE A 75 -1.22 -7.86 -6.59
N GLN A 76 -1.04 -6.63 -7.09
CA GLN A 76 0.21 -6.20 -7.70
C GLN A 76 1.38 -6.28 -6.69
N LEU A 77 1.20 -5.80 -5.46
CA LEU A 77 2.20 -5.94 -4.40
C LEU A 77 2.57 -7.39 -4.13
N ALA A 78 1.56 -8.28 -4.07
CA ALA A 78 1.77 -9.69 -3.85
C ALA A 78 2.55 -10.37 -5.00
N MET A 79 2.31 -9.95 -6.24
CA MET A 79 2.99 -10.47 -7.42
C MET A 79 4.43 -9.97 -7.55
N LEU A 80 4.67 -8.68 -7.27
CA LEU A 80 5.95 -8.02 -7.51
C LEU A 80 6.92 -8.15 -6.33
N GLU A 81 6.44 -8.47 -5.14
CA GLU A 81 7.23 -8.66 -3.91
C GLU A 81 8.32 -7.59 -3.70
N PRO A 82 7.95 -6.32 -3.62
CA PRO A 82 8.94 -5.27 -3.44
C PRO A 82 9.57 -5.34 -2.05
N SER A 83 10.86 -4.99 -1.94
CA SER A 83 11.52 -4.82 -0.65
C SER A 83 11.02 -3.60 0.13
N LEU A 84 10.53 -2.58 -0.57
CA LEU A 84 9.87 -1.42 0.01
C LEU A 84 8.57 -1.13 -0.74
N ALA A 85 7.46 -1.08 0.00
CA ALA A 85 6.15 -0.69 -0.51
C ALA A 85 5.71 0.64 0.11
N ILE A 86 5.36 1.62 -0.74
CA ILE A 86 4.78 2.89 -0.31
C ILE A 86 3.30 2.87 -0.66
N LEU A 87 2.45 2.98 0.35
CA LEU A 87 0.99 2.96 0.23
C LEU A 87 0.45 4.35 0.58
N ASP A 88 -0.05 5.05 -0.42
CA ASP A 88 -0.78 6.31 -0.21
C ASP A 88 -2.27 5.96 -0.01
N VAL A 89 -2.65 5.84 1.26
CA VAL A 89 -4.01 5.47 1.66
C VAL A 89 -4.73 6.72 2.13
N THR A 90 -4.98 7.63 1.19
CA THR A 90 -5.78 8.80 1.48
C THR A 90 -7.26 8.53 1.23
N ASP A 91 -8.07 9.33 1.87
CA ASP A 91 -9.50 9.15 1.90
C ASP A 91 -10.21 9.88 0.76
N SER A 92 -10.46 9.19 -0.27
CA SER A 92 -11.46 9.63 -1.26
C SER A 92 -12.74 8.82 -1.12
N GLY A 93 -13.40 8.88 0.06
CA GLY A 93 -14.67 8.18 0.28
C GLY A 93 -14.55 6.65 0.34
N LEU A 94 -13.37 6.13 0.68
CA LEU A 94 -13.16 4.71 0.85
C LEU A 94 -13.91 4.22 2.09
N VAL A 95 -14.98 3.51 1.82
CA VAL A 95 -15.75 2.72 2.77
C VAL A 95 -14.79 1.90 3.65
N ILE A 96 -15.11 1.71 4.92
CA ILE A 96 -14.42 0.85 5.91
C ILE A 96 -13.89 -0.46 5.29
N ASP A 97 -14.59 -0.99 4.30
CA ASP A 97 -14.20 -2.21 3.58
C ASP A 97 -12.87 -2.08 2.81
N ALA A 98 -12.54 -0.93 2.24
CA ALA A 98 -11.28 -0.76 1.53
C ALA A 98 -10.08 -0.66 2.50
N LEU A 99 -10.26 -0.03 3.67
CA LEU A 99 -9.25 -0.05 4.73
C LEU A 99 -8.99 -1.49 5.20
N ARG A 100 -10.04 -2.29 5.38
CA ARG A 100 -9.91 -3.71 5.72
C ARG A 100 -9.17 -4.52 4.65
N ILE A 101 -9.44 -4.26 3.38
CA ILE A 101 -8.78 -4.94 2.26
C ILE A 101 -7.29 -4.64 2.27
N VAL A 102 -6.91 -3.35 2.35
CA VAL A 102 -5.51 -2.91 2.38
C VAL A 102 -4.81 -3.51 3.61
N SER A 103 -5.41 -3.39 4.78
CA SER A 103 -4.85 -3.89 6.03
C SER A 103 -4.63 -5.40 6.02
N LYS A 104 -5.61 -6.15 5.55
CA LYS A 104 -5.51 -7.60 5.40
C LYS A 104 -4.40 -7.99 4.44
N GLY A 105 -4.28 -7.25 3.32
CA GLY A 105 -3.23 -7.44 2.33
C GLY A 105 -1.84 -7.16 2.92
N VAL A 106 -1.65 -6.01 3.54
CA VAL A 106 -0.37 -5.63 4.18
C VAL A 106 0.04 -6.67 5.23
N ASN A 107 -0.87 -7.03 6.14
CA ASN A 107 -0.57 -8.01 7.20
C ASN A 107 -0.21 -9.40 6.65
N LYS A 108 -0.77 -9.81 5.50
CA LYS A 108 -0.41 -11.07 4.83
C LYS A 108 0.92 -11.00 4.10
N LEU A 109 1.31 -9.83 3.60
CA LEU A 109 2.53 -9.64 2.81
C LEU A 109 3.73 -9.18 3.66
N ARG A 110 3.48 -8.70 4.88
CA ARG A 110 4.53 -8.25 5.80
C ARG A 110 5.46 -9.41 6.19
N SER A 111 6.76 -9.15 6.10
CA SER A 111 7.81 -10.11 6.45
C SER A 111 9.06 -9.38 6.96
N SER A 112 10.06 -10.12 7.44
CA SER A 112 11.36 -9.56 7.81
C SER A 112 12.17 -9.03 6.61
N ASN A 113 11.76 -9.34 5.39
CA ASN A 113 12.49 -9.00 4.16
C ASN A 113 11.91 -7.81 3.40
N ASN A 114 10.84 -7.20 3.93
CA ASN A 114 10.21 -6.05 3.29
C ASN A 114 9.82 -4.98 4.32
N ALA A 115 9.65 -3.75 3.82
CA ALA A 115 9.17 -2.62 4.59
C ALA A 115 7.94 -1.99 3.93
N PHE A 116 7.04 -1.46 4.74
CA PHE A 116 5.86 -0.72 4.30
C PHE A 116 5.89 0.69 4.86
N ILE A 117 5.78 1.70 3.99
CA ILE A 117 5.49 3.07 4.38
C ILE A 117 4.03 3.33 4.02
N ILE A 118 3.22 3.65 5.02
CA ILE A 118 1.80 3.90 4.84
C ILE A 118 1.52 5.36 5.15
N ILE A 119 1.07 6.11 4.15
CA ILE A 119 0.68 7.50 4.29
C ILE A 119 -0.83 7.52 4.50
N THR A 120 -1.28 8.03 5.64
CA THR A 120 -2.70 8.09 5.97
C THR A 120 -2.98 9.22 6.96
N HIS A 121 -4.17 9.77 6.91
CA HIS A 121 -4.72 10.63 7.96
C HIS A 121 -5.80 9.90 8.77
N TYR A 122 -6.01 8.60 8.51
CA TYR A 122 -6.96 7.76 9.24
C TYR A 122 -6.27 6.98 10.33
N GLN A 123 -6.53 7.37 11.53
CA GLN A 123 -6.07 6.66 12.72
C GLN A 123 -6.69 5.26 12.83
N ARG A 124 -7.94 5.08 12.36
CA ARG A 124 -8.60 3.76 12.32
C ARG A 124 -7.83 2.69 11.55
N LEU A 125 -6.93 3.08 10.62
CA LEU A 125 -6.06 2.13 9.95
C LEU A 125 -5.15 1.40 10.95
N LEU A 126 -4.76 2.07 12.04
CA LEU A 126 -3.88 1.54 13.09
C LEU A 126 -4.56 0.48 13.96
N GLU A 127 -5.90 0.40 13.95
CA GLU A 127 -6.65 -0.71 14.55
C GLU A 127 -6.41 -2.02 13.79
N TYR A 128 -6.12 -1.93 12.49
CA TYR A 128 -5.93 -3.07 11.60
C TYR A 128 -4.48 -3.36 11.29
N ILE A 129 -3.61 -2.34 11.24
CA ILE A 129 -2.17 -2.46 10.99
C ILE A 129 -1.44 -1.81 12.15
N VAL A 130 -0.79 -2.63 12.98
CA VAL A 130 0.06 -2.11 14.06
C VAL A 130 1.40 -1.69 13.44
N PRO A 131 1.73 -0.37 13.42
CA PRO A 131 3.01 0.10 12.91
C PRO A 131 4.12 -0.15 13.91
N ASP A 132 5.35 -0.33 13.42
CA ASP A 132 6.55 -0.35 14.25
C ASP A 132 6.95 1.09 14.62
N PHE A 133 6.77 2.03 13.69
CA PHE A 133 7.08 3.45 13.85
C PHE A 133 5.96 4.32 13.30
N VAL A 134 5.74 5.45 13.95
CA VAL A 134 4.81 6.50 13.52
C VAL A 134 5.58 7.81 13.39
N HIS A 135 5.44 8.46 12.24
CA HIS A 135 6.04 9.77 11.97
C HIS A 135 4.94 10.77 11.63
N VAL A 136 4.95 11.90 12.32
CA VAL A 136 4.01 13.00 12.05
C VAL A 136 4.66 13.99 11.12
N LEU A 137 4.07 14.14 9.93
CA LEU A 137 4.49 15.09 8.92
C LEU A 137 3.63 16.35 9.01
N TYR A 138 4.25 17.50 9.20
CA TYR A 138 3.60 18.80 9.21
C TYR A 138 4.47 19.82 8.49
N ASP A 139 3.88 20.59 7.59
CA ASP A 139 4.57 21.62 6.79
C ASP A 139 5.87 21.13 6.14
N GLY A 140 5.82 19.93 5.52
CA GLY A 140 6.95 19.32 4.83
C GLY A 140 8.07 18.78 5.73
N ARG A 141 7.87 18.73 7.05
CA ARG A 141 8.86 18.25 8.03
C ARG A 141 8.28 17.18 8.94
N ILE A 142 9.11 16.21 9.33
CA ILE A 142 8.76 15.27 10.39
C ILE A 142 8.92 16.00 11.73
N VAL A 143 7.81 16.34 12.35
CA VAL A 143 7.78 17.12 13.61
C VAL A 143 7.86 16.23 14.84
N LYS A 144 7.39 14.98 14.75
CA LYS A 144 7.46 14.01 15.84
C LYS A 144 7.57 12.59 15.30
N SER A 145 8.29 11.74 16.02
CA SER A 145 8.40 10.30 15.73
C SER A 145 8.15 9.51 17.00
N GLY A 146 7.51 8.37 16.89
CA GLY A 146 7.19 7.50 18.01
C GLY A 146 6.68 6.15 17.54
N THR A 147 6.01 5.45 18.42
CA THR A 147 5.38 4.16 18.18
C THR A 147 3.86 4.31 18.01
N LYS A 148 3.12 3.23 18.05
CA LYS A 148 1.64 3.27 17.96
C LYS A 148 0.99 4.17 19.00
N GLU A 149 1.64 4.36 20.17
CA GLU A 149 1.16 5.21 21.25
C GLU A 149 1.05 6.69 20.81
N LEU A 150 2.01 7.15 19.97
CA LEU A 150 1.93 8.49 19.38
C LEU A 150 0.67 8.68 18.54
N ALA A 151 0.26 7.65 17.82
CA ALA A 151 -0.94 7.71 17.01
C ALA A 151 -2.21 7.81 17.87
N LEU A 152 -2.26 7.09 18.99
CA LEU A 152 -3.36 7.17 19.96
C LEU A 152 -3.41 8.56 20.63
N GLU A 153 -2.24 9.12 20.97
CA GLU A 153 -2.14 10.47 21.51
C GLU A 153 -2.66 11.54 20.53
N LEU A 154 -2.38 11.36 19.24
CA LEU A 154 -2.90 12.24 18.19
C LEU A 154 -4.42 12.13 18.02
N GLU A 155 -4.97 10.93 18.22
CA GLU A 155 -6.42 10.73 18.18
C GLU A 155 -7.11 11.45 19.35
N GLU A 156 -6.54 11.36 20.53
CA GLU A 156 -7.10 11.95 21.74
C GLU A 156 -6.96 13.49 21.77
N LYS A 157 -5.79 14.01 21.41
CA LYS A 157 -5.43 15.43 21.57
C LYS A 157 -5.52 16.26 20.29
N GLY A 158 -5.71 15.61 19.13
CA GLY A 158 -5.62 16.28 17.82
C GLY A 158 -4.17 16.64 17.44
N TYR A 159 -4.02 17.55 16.47
CA TYR A 159 -2.70 17.96 15.94
C TYR A 159 -2.22 19.33 16.43
N ASP A 160 -3.05 20.09 17.14
CA ASP A 160 -2.76 21.50 17.43
C ASP A 160 -1.58 21.70 18.40
N TRP A 161 -1.44 20.83 19.38
CA TRP A 161 -0.30 20.83 20.29
C TRP A 161 1.05 20.61 19.59
N LEU A 162 1.08 19.81 18.51
CA LEU A 162 2.29 19.63 17.71
C LEU A 162 2.66 20.85 16.89
N LYS A 163 1.66 21.64 16.47
CA LYS A 163 1.88 22.92 15.78
C LYS A 163 2.54 23.94 16.71
N GLU A 164 2.12 23.96 17.97
CA GLU A 164 2.69 24.83 18.99
C GLU A 164 4.13 24.43 19.30
N GLU A 165 4.42 23.16 19.59
CA GLU A 165 5.78 22.65 19.80
C GLU A 165 6.71 22.91 18.58
N SER A 166 6.19 22.80 17.38
CA SER A 166 6.96 23.03 16.15
C SER A 166 7.30 24.51 15.97
N ARG A 167 6.40 25.43 16.35
CA ARG A 167 6.64 26.87 16.30
C ARG A 167 7.65 27.33 17.34
N GLU A 168 7.57 26.82 18.56
CA GLU A 168 8.52 27.13 19.63
C GLU A 168 9.96 26.72 19.25
N LYS A 169 10.13 25.54 18.66
CA LYS A 169 11.43 25.06 18.17
C LYS A 169 11.98 25.88 17.00
N ALA A 170 11.13 26.45 16.16
CA ALA A 170 11.53 27.30 15.04
C ALA A 170 11.93 28.72 15.49
N THR A 171 11.45 29.18 16.67
CA THR A 171 11.74 30.53 17.21
C THR A 171 13.01 30.55 18.06
N THR A 172 13.57 29.38 18.40
CA THR A 172 14.77 29.25 19.28
C THR A 172 16.09 29.08 18.48
N ILE A 173 16.06 29.25 17.16
CA ILE A 173 17.23 29.30 16.26
C ILE A 173 17.39 30.71 15.73
#